data_b6018abe3599745ffcfe302b19493fa7
#
_entry.id   b6018abe3599745ffcfe302b19493fa7
#
_cell.length_a   1.000
_cell.length_b   1.000
_cell.length_c   1.000
_cell.angle_alpha   90.00
_cell.angle_beta   90.00
_cell.angle_gamma   90.00
#
_symmetry.space_group_name_H-M   'P 1'
#
loop_
_entity.id
_entity.type
_entity.pdbx_description
1 polymer ?
#
loop_
_entity_poly.entity_id
_entity_poly.type
_entity_poly.pdbx_seq_one_letter_code
_entity_poly.pdbx_strand_id
1 'polypeptide(L)' 'MKEIKINKVQAYRKALSKSQKYIADMLNISVAMYSKKERKVTPFTDIEKVKLLNYFRKYFKNETIDSLFF' A
#
# COMPACT_ATOMS: atom_id res chain seq x y z
N MET A 1 0.23 27.13 4.73
CA MET A 1 -0.25 26.23 3.66
C MET A 1 -0.14 24.79 4.13
N LYS A 2 -1.20 24.02 3.99
CA LYS A 2 -1.18 22.61 4.42
C LYS A 2 -0.42 21.77 3.42
N GLU A 3 0.48 20.92 3.91
CA GLU A 3 1.11 19.92 3.08
C GLU A 3 0.09 18.88 2.62
N ILE A 4 0.11 18.56 1.35
CA ILE A 4 -0.70 17.47 0.81
C ILE A 4 0.14 16.20 0.90
N LYS A 5 -0.32 15.25 1.71
CA LYS A 5 0.33 13.95 1.81
C LYS A 5 -0.30 13.02 0.79
N ILE A 6 0.54 12.48 -0.09
CA ILE A 6 0.09 11.52 -1.09
C ILE A 6 0.05 10.13 -0.45
N ASN A 7 -1.08 9.44 -0.59
CA ASN A 7 -1.17 8.03 -0.19
C ASN A 7 -0.54 7.18 -1.28
N LYS A 8 0.74 6.86 -1.12
CA LYS A 8 1.51 6.14 -2.14
C LYS A 8 0.99 4.72 -2.39
N VAL A 9 0.55 4.03 -1.34
CA VAL A 9 0.01 2.67 -1.52
C VAL A 9 -1.19 2.70 -2.46
N GLN A 10 -2.14 3.59 -2.20
CA GLN A 10 -3.30 3.75 -3.06
C GLN A 10 -2.90 4.22 -4.46
N ALA A 11 -2.03 5.21 -4.54
CA ALA A 11 -1.59 5.77 -5.83
C ALA A 11 -0.90 4.72 -6.69
N TYR A 12 -0.01 3.92 -6.11
CA TYR A 12 0.69 2.86 -6.85
C TYR A 12 -0.25 1.76 -7.27
N ARG A 13 -1.17 1.35 -6.38
CA ARG A 13 -2.16 0.35 -6.73
C ARG A 13 -2.98 0.78 -7.94
N LYS A 14 -3.47 2.02 -7.94
CA LYS A 14 -4.25 2.57 -9.04
C LYS A 14 -3.42 2.71 -10.31
N ALA A 15 -2.16 3.14 -10.17
CA ALA A 15 -1.26 3.26 -11.31
C ALA A 15 -1.03 1.92 -12.00
N LEU A 16 -1.01 0.83 -11.23
CA LEU A 16 -0.86 -0.52 -11.76
C LEU A 16 -2.20 -1.14 -12.17
N SER A 17 -3.29 -0.41 -12.08
CA SER A 17 -4.65 -0.86 -12.41
C SER A 17 -5.07 -2.10 -11.62
N LYS A 18 -4.64 -2.20 -10.37
CA LYS A 18 -4.98 -3.32 -9.50
C LYS A 18 -6.13 -2.96 -8.57
N SER A 19 -7.03 -3.92 -8.34
CA SER A 19 -8.15 -3.73 -7.41
C SER A 19 -7.68 -3.87 -5.97
N GLN A 20 -8.48 -3.35 -5.04
CA GLN A 20 -8.24 -3.59 -3.62
C GLN A 20 -8.28 -5.10 -3.30
N LYS A 21 -9.18 -5.83 -3.96
CA LYS A 21 -9.27 -7.28 -3.76
C LYS A 21 -7.97 -7.99 -4.16
N TYR A 22 -7.36 -7.58 -5.27
CA TYR A 22 -6.10 -8.17 -5.73
C TYR A 22 -5.02 -8.03 -4.65
N ILE A 23 -4.86 -6.83 -4.11
CA ILE A 23 -3.84 -6.59 -3.09
C ILE A 23 -4.20 -7.27 -1.77
N ALA A 24 -5.49 -7.25 -1.39
CA ALA A 24 -5.95 -7.92 -0.17
C ALA A 24 -5.66 -9.43 -0.23
N ASP A 25 -5.93 -10.06 -1.37
CA ASP A 25 -5.64 -11.48 -1.56
C ASP A 25 -4.14 -11.76 -1.47
N MET A 26 -3.32 -10.87 -2.04
CA MET A 26 -1.85 -10.98 -1.96
C MET A 26 -1.38 -10.92 -0.50
N LEU A 27 -2.01 -10.09 0.32
CA LEU A 27 -1.69 -9.94 1.74
C LEU A 27 -2.41 -10.97 2.63
N ASN A 28 -3.29 -11.77 2.04
CA ASN A 28 -4.08 -12.78 2.75
C ASN A 28 -4.99 -12.17 3.83
N ILE A 29 -5.62 -11.05 3.49
CA ILE A 29 -6.59 -10.36 4.36
C ILE A 29 -7.86 -10.06 3.57
N SER A 30 -8.95 -9.70 4.27
CA SER A 30 -10.20 -9.34 3.61
C SER A 30 -10.07 -7.98 2.90
N VAL A 31 -10.91 -7.76 1.90
CA VAL A 31 -10.98 -6.46 1.21
C VAL A 31 -11.35 -5.36 2.18
N ALA A 32 -12.28 -5.62 3.09
CA ALA A 32 -12.71 -4.63 4.08
C ALA A 32 -11.54 -4.21 4.99
N MET A 33 -10.74 -5.18 5.44
CA MET A 33 -9.56 -4.89 6.25
C MET A 33 -8.52 -4.13 5.45
N TYR A 34 -8.25 -4.57 4.23
CA TYR A 34 -7.29 -3.87 3.36
C TYR A 34 -7.72 -2.42 3.12
N SER A 35 -9.01 -2.19 2.85
CA SER A 35 -9.52 -0.84 2.61
C SER A 35 -9.25 0.08 3.80
N LYS A 36 -9.46 -0.40 5.01
CA LYS A 36 -9.16 0.37 6.22
C LYS A 36 -7.68 0.68 6.34
N LYS A 37 -6.81 -0.27 6.01
CA LYS A 37 -5.36 -0.10 6.07
C LYS A 37 -4.87 0.87 4.99
N GLU A 38 -5.41 0.77 3.79
CA GLU A 38 -5.06 1.68 2.71
C GLU A 38 -5.44 3.12 3.06
N ARG A 39 -6.59 3.32 3.69
CA ARG A 39 -7.07 4.65 4.11
C ARG A 39 -6.41 5.15 5.40
N LYS A 40 -5.49 4.39 5.97
CA LYS A 40 -4.78 4.71 7.21
C LYS A 40 -5.67 4.74 8.44
N VAL A 41 -6.83 4.08 8.39
CA VAL A 41 -7.69 3.89 9.56
C VAL A 41 -7.08 2.86 10.51
N THR A 42 -6.49 1.81 9.94
CA THR A 42 -5.78 0.76 10.68
C THR A 42 -4.39 0.62 10.06
N PRO A 43 -3.32 0.49 10.85
CA PRO A 43 -1.97 0.36 10.29
C PRO A 43 -1.76 -1.00 9.63
N PHE A 44 -0.89 -1.04 8.62
CA PHE A 44 -0.37 -2.30 8.10
C PHE A 44 0.56 -2.92 9.12
N THR A 45 0.58 -4.25 9.19
CA THR A 45 1.58 -4.97 9.98
C THR A 45 2.93 -4.90 9.28
N ASP A 46 4.00 -5.21 10.01
CA ASP A 46 5.36 -5.20 9.43
C ASP A 46 5.47 -6.18 8.27
N ILE A 47 4.88 -7.37 8.41
CA ILE A 47 4.88 -8.38 7.34
C ILE A 47 4.16 -7.86 6.10
N GLU A 48 3.01 -7.22 6.30
CA GLU A 48 2.24 -6.64 5.20
C GLU A 48 3.02 -5.53 4.49
N LYS A 49 3.71 -4.68 5.25
CA LYS A 49 4.54 -3.62 4.69
C LYS A 49 5.65 -4.19 3.81
N VAL A 50 6.32 -5.24 4.27
CA VAL A 50 7.38 -5.88 3.50
C VAL A 50 6.83 -6.49 2.21
N LYS A 51 5.69 -7.16 2.29
CA LYS A 51 5.05 -7.74 1.10
C LYS A 51 4.68 -6.66 0.07
N LEU A 52 4.08 -5.56 0.53
CA LEU A 52 3.73 -4.45 -0.34
C LEU A 52 4.96 -3.80 -0.95
N LEU A 53 6.01 -3.57 -0.15
CA LEU A 53 7.25 -3.00 -0.63
C LEU A 53 7.87 -3.87 -1.72
N ASN A 54 7.98 -5.17 -1.49
CA ASN A 54 8.54 -6.10 -2.46
C ASN A 54 7.75 -6.11 -3.75
N TYR A 55 6.42 -6.05 -3.66
CA TYR A 55 5.56 -6.01 -4.83
C TYR A 55 5.75 -4.70 -5.62
N PHE A 56 5.68 -3.57 -4.93
CA PHE A 56 5.77 -2.27 -5.60
C PHE A 56 7.17 -1.97 -6.13
N ARG A 57 8.24 -2.49 -5.50
CA ARG A 57 9.60 -2.29 -5.99
C ARG A 57 9.89 -2.94 -7.34
N LYS A 58 9.07 -3.87 -7.76
CA LYS A 58 9.16 -4.42 -9.13
C LYS A 58 8.89 -3.34 -10.18
N TYR A 59 8.14 -2.32 -9.83
CA TYR A 59 7.70 -1.24 -10.72
C TYR A 59 8.27 0.11 -10.33
N PHE A 60 8.50 0.32 -9.05
CA PHE A 60 8.98 1.59 -8.47
C PHE A 60 10.21 1.31 -7.63
N LYS A 61 11.36 1.20 -8.29
CA LYS A 61 12.58 0.59 -7.73
C LYS A 61 13.20 1.34 -6.54
N ASN A 62 12.94 2.63 -6.42
CA ASN A 62 13.59 3.46 -5.40
C ASN A 62 12.80 3.55 -4.09
N GLU A 63 11.71 2.80 -3.96
CA GLU A 63 10.91 2.84 -2.74
C GLU A 63 11.56 2.07 -1.60
N THR A 64 11.36 2.60 -0.40
CA THR A 64 11.76 1.97 0.87
C THR A 64 10.53 1.91 1.78
N ILE A 65 10.66 1.22 2.93
CA ILE A 65 9.59 1.22 3.93
C ILE A 65 9.24 2.65 4.33
N ASP A 66 10.25 3.48 4.61
CA ASP A 66 10.01 4.87 5.01
C ASP A 66 9.32 5.69 3.92
N SER A 67 9.78 5.59 2.68
CA SER A 67 9.22 6.39 1.60
C SER A 67 7.81 5.93 1.21
N LEU A 68 7.52 4.63 1.36
CA LEU A 68 6.22 4.09 0.97
C LEU A 68 5.14 4.34 2.04
N PHE A 69 5.49 4.21 3.32
CA PHE A 69 4.50 4.22 4.41
C PHE A 69 4.58 5.47 5.30
N PHE A 70 5.63 6.24 5.24
CA PHE A 70 5.84 7.43 6.04
C PHE A 70 6.19 8.63 5.17
#